data_0a9329df61dc9a543dc8d7c53e56a76b
#
_entry.id   0a9329df61dc9a543dc8d7c53e56a76b
#
_cell.length_a   1.000
_cell.length_b   1.000
_cell.length_c   1.000
_cell.angle_alpha   90.00
_cell.angle_beta   90.00
_cell.angle_gamma   90.00
#
_symmetry.space_group_name_H-M   'P 1'
#
loop_
_entity.id
_entity.type
_entity.pdbx_description
1 polymer ?
#
loop_
_entity_poly.entity_id
_entity_poly.type
_entity_poly.pdbx_seq_one_letter_code
_entity_poly.pdbx_strand_id
1 'polypeptide(L)'
;MHQYKELKIWQKAMELVTNIYQVTKGFPNVERFGLVSQINRCAVSIPSNIAEGAGRNSEKEFVRFLAISHASSFELETQLIISRNINYLSNDTLNEFTEQIAELQKMNFALQSRLISSYSNKIQSVKNIEN
;
A
#
# COMPACT_ATOMS: atom_id res chain seq x y z
N MET A 1 7.42 5.87 -17.02
CA MET A 1 8.10 5.83 -15.71
C MET A 1 7.71 7.04 -14.88
N HIS A 2 7.44 6.84 -13.62
CA HIS A 2 7.01 7.88 -12.70
C HIS A 2 8.06 8.11 -11.62
N GLN A 3 8.13 9.34 -11.10
CA GLN A 3 9.02 9.70 -9.99
C GLN A 3 8.34 9.31 -8.68
N TYR A 4 8.62 8.11 -8.17
CA TYR A 4 7.88 7.56 -7.04
C TYR A 4 7.97 8.42 -5.76
N LYS A 5 9.10 9.07 -5.53
CA LYS A 5 9.29 9.91 -4.33
C LYS A 5 8.37 11.12 -4.30
N GLU A 6 7.87 11.54 -5.45
CA GLU A 6 6.94 12.67 -5.59
C GLU A 6 5.48 12.23 -5.48
N LEU A 7 5.21 10.93 -5.53
CA LEU A 7 3.83 10.41 -5.41
C LEU A 7 3.35 10.51 -3.97
N LYS A 8 2.21 11.17 -3.79
CA LYS A 8 1.62 11.32 -2.45
C LYS A 8 1.30 9.99 -1.82
N ILE A 9 0.82 9.02 -2.60
CA ILE A 9 0.51 7.68 -2.10
C ILE A 9 1.77 7.00 -1.53
N TRP A 10 2.92 7.16 -2.17
CA TRP A 10 4.18 6.62 -1.66
C TRP A 10 4.57 7.31 -0.34
N GLN A 11 4.49 8.65 -0.31
CA GLN A 11 4.83 9.42 0.88
C GLN A 11 3.97 9.02 2.08
N LYS A 12 2.67 8.87 1.87
CA LYS A 12 1.74 8.46 2.94
C LYS A 12 1.97 7.01 3.35
N ALA A 13 2.30 6.13 2.42
CA ALA A 13 2.66 4.76 2.74
C ALA A 13 3.93 4.71 3.59
N MET A 14 4.91 5.55 3.30
CA MET A 14 6.14 5.64 4.11
C MET A 14 5.86 6.11 5.54
N GLU A 15 4.97 7.09 5.72
CA GLU A 15 4.54 7.52 7.05
C GLU A 15 3.88 6.37 7.81
N LEU A 16 3.00 5.64 7.16
CA LEU A 16 2.33 4.49 7.77
C LEU A 16 3.36 3.45 8.23
N VAL A 17 4.30 3.09 7.38
CA VAL A 17 5.35 2.10 7.70
C VAL A 17 6.16 2.57 8.91
N THR A 18 6.55 3.84 8.93
CA THR A 18 7.32 4.40 10.04
C THR A 18 6.54 4.30 11.35
N ASN A 19 5.26 4.65 11.33
CA ASN A 19 4.40 4.57 12.51
C ASN A 19 4.18 3.12 12.96
N ILE A 20 4.05 2.20 12.03
CA ILE A 20 3.92 0.76 12.32
C ILE A 20 5.16 0.25 13.06
N TYR A 21 6.35 0.58 12.56
CA TYR A 21 7.60 0.17 13.23
C TYR A 21 7.71 0.72 14.65
N GLN A 22 7.30 1.98 14.85
CA GLN A 22 7.33 2.60 16.18
C GLN A 22 6.39 1.86 17.15
N VAL A 23 5.23 1.46 16.71
CA VAL A 23 4.24 0.78 17.55
C VAL A 23 4.66 -0.67 17.81
N THR A 24 5.15 -1.38 16.82
CA THR A 24 5.53 -2.80 16.98
C THR A 24 6.74 -2.97 17.91
N LYS A 25 7.55 -1.94 18.11
CA LYS A 25 8.64 -1.97 19.11
C LYS A 25 8.11 -2.26 20.52
N GLY A 26 6.86 -1.88 20.81
CA GLY A 26 6.25 -2.11 22.11
C GLY A 26 5.58 -3.48 22.26
N PHE A 27 5.57 -4.29 21.23
CA PHE A 27 4.99 -5.63 21.29
C PHE A 27 5.89 -6.56 22.09
N PRO A 28 5.33 -7.64 22.70
CA PRO A 28 6.13 -8.59 23.46
C PRO A 28 7.26 -9.21 22.63
N ASN A 29 8.43 -9.42 23.24
CA ASN A 29 9.60 -9.99 22.57
C ASN A 29 9.33 -11.36 21.95
N VAL A 30 8.40 -12.14 22.50
CA VAL A 30 8.01 -13.44 21.94
C VAL A 30 7.47 -13.31 20.52
N GLU A 31 6.96 -12.14 20.15
CA GLU A 31 6.39 -11.88 18.82
C GLU A 31 7.42 -11.35 17.81
N ARG A 32 8.67 -11.15 18.22
CA ARG A 32 9.70 -10.57 17.35
C ARG A 32 9.82 -11.27 16.00
N PHE A 33 9.82 -12.60 16.01
CA PHE A 33 9.93 -13.43 14.81
C PHE A 33 8.59 -13.99 14.32
N GLY A 34 7.50 -13.61 14.99
CA GLY A 34 6.14 -13.99 14.65
C GLY A 34 5.37 -12.81 14.11
N LEU A 35 4.38 -12.33 14.88
CA LEU A 35 3.45 -11.28 14.46
C LEU A 35 4.17 -9.98 14.09
N VAL A 36 5.16 -9.55 14.86
CA VAL A 36 5.92 -8.31 14.56
C VAL A 36 6.59 -8.41 13.19
N SER A 37 7.25 -9.53 12.91
CA SER A 37 7.90 -9.76 11.62
C SER A 37 6.90 -9.71 10.46
N GLN A 38 5.74 -10.35 10.63
CA GLN A 38 4.69 -10.37 9.61
C GLN A 38 4.11 -8.98 9.34
N ILE A 39 3.82 -8.23 10.42
CA ILE A 39 3.26 -6.88 10.30
C ILE A 39 4.25 -5.95 9.59
N ASN A 40 5.50 -5.94 10.03
CA ASN A 40 6.52 -5.04 9.48
C ASN A 40 6.80 -5.37 8.01
N ARG A 41 6.89 -6.65 7.66
CA ARG A 41 7.10 -7.09 6.29
C ARG A 41 5.92 -6.68 5.40
N CYS A 42 4.71 -6.88 5.89
CA CYS A 42 3.49 -6.50 5.17
C CYS A 42 3.43 -4.99 4.95
N ALA A 43 3.72 -4.21 5.99
CA ALA A 43 3.72 -2.75 5.91
C ALA A 43 4.74 -2.25 4.87
N VAL A 44 5.97 -2.77 4.89
CA VAL A 44 7.03 -2.41 3.94
C VAL A 44 6.63 -2.73 2.50
N SER A 45 5.87 -3.80 2.28
CA SER A 45 5.43 -4.20 0.93
C SER A 45 4.56 -3.13 0.27
N ILE A 46 3.87 -2.29 1.04
CA ILE A 46 2.99 -1.27 0.48
C ILE A 46 3.79 -0.21 -0.30
N PRO A 47 4.70 0.55 0.31
CA PRO A 47 5.48 1.53 -0.45
C PRO A 47 6.44 0.88 -1.44
N SER A 48 6.97 -0.30 -1.13
CA SER A 48 7.91 -0.99 -2.03
C SER A 48 7.27 -1.35 -3.37
N ASN A 49 6.04 -1.83 -3.36
CA ASN A 49 5.31 -2.16 -4.59
C ASN A 49 4.90 -0.90 -5.36
N ILE A 50 4.54 0.17 -4.65
CA ILE A 50 4.25 1.46 -5.31
C ILE A 50 5.50 1.95 -6.05
N ALA A 51 6.65 1.95 -5.39
CA ALA A 51 7.91 2.40 -5.98
C ALA A 51 8.32 1.53 -7.17
N GLU A 52 8.22 0.22 -7.01
CA GLU A 52 8.59 -0.72 -8.08
C GLU A 52 7.68 -0.54 -9.30
N GLY A 53 6.38 -0.41 -9.09
CA GLY A 53 5.44 -0.17 -10.17
C GLY A 53 5.67 1.16 -10.88
N ALA A 54 5.96 2.21 -10.12
CA ALA A 54 6.26 3.52 -10.67
C ALA A 54 7.51 3.52 -11.56
N GLY A 55 8.45 2.63 -11.29
CA GLY A 55 9.67 2.47 -12.07
C GLY A 55 9.51 1.64 -13.34
N ARG A 56 8.36 1.01 -13.55
CA ARG A 56 8.11 0.22 -14.75
C ARG A 56 7.83 1.11 -15.96
N ASN A 57 8.11 0.58 -17.17
CA ASN A 57 7.93 1.33 -18.40
C ASN A 57 6.49 1.37 -18.91
N SER A 58 5.59 0.59 -18.32
CA SER A 58 4.21 0.48 -18.77
C SER A 58 3.25 0.82 -17.63
N GLU A 59 2.21 1.60 -17.96
CA GLU A 59 1.17 1.95 -16.99
C GLU A 59 0.38 0.70 -16.56
N LYS A 60 0.23 -0.27 -17.43
CA LYS A 60 -0.41 -1.56 -17.13
C LYS A 60 0.38 -2.30 -16.05
N GLU A 61 1.71 -2.31 -16.14
CA GLU A 61 2.56 -2.90 -15.10
C GLU A 61 2.46 -2.13 -13.79
N PHE A 62 2.40 -0.80 -13.85
CA PHE A 62 2.21 0.02 -12.66
C PHE A 62 0.91 -0.37 -11.94
N VAL A 63 -0.19 -0.53 -12.68
CA VAL A 63 -1.48 -0.98 -12.12
C VAL A 63 -1.33 -2.33 -11.41
N ARG A 64 -0.57 -3.26 -12.00
CA ARG A 64 -0.33 -4.58 -11.39
C ARG A 64 0.35 -4.46 -10.02
N PHE A 65 1.38 -3.63 -9.92
CA PHE A 65 2.08 -3.41 -8.65
C PHE A 65 1.23 -2.65 -7.64
N LEU A 66 0.41 -1.71 -8.10
CA LEU A 66 -0.54 -1.01 -7.23
C LEU A 66 -1.57 -1.98 -6.66
N ALA A 67 -2.02 -2.95 -7.44
CA ALA A 67 -2.95 -3.99 -6.97
C ALA A 67 -2.31 -4.85 -5.88
N ILE A 68 -1.03 -5.19 -6.01
CA ILE A 68 -0.30 -5.94 -4.98
C ILE A 68 -0.19 -5.11 -3.69
N SER A 69 0.17 -3.82 -3.81
CA SER A 69 0.22 -2.90 -2.69
C SER A 69 -1.14 -2.79 -1.99
N HIS A 70 -2.22 -2.69 -2.77
CA HIS A 70 -3.58 -2.61 -2.27
C HIS A 70 -3.96 -3.87 -1.47
N ALA A 71 -3.66 -5.04 -1.99
CA ALA A 71 -3.89 -6.31 -1.29
C ALA A 71 -3.10 -6.37 0.02
N SER A 72 -1.87 -5.88 0.04
CA SER A 72 -1.05 -5.81 1.25
C SER A 72 -1.70 -4.93 2.32
N SER A 73 -2.43 -3.88 1.93
CA SER A 73 -3.11 -3.01 2.89
C SER A 73 -4.22 -3.72 3.66
N PHE A 74 -4.94 -4.63 3.01
CA PHE A 74 -5.96 -5.45 3.68
C PHE A 74 -5.33 -6.47 4.62
N GLU A 75 -4.21 -7.07 4.21
CA GLU A 75 -3.46 -8.00 5.05
C GLU A 75 -2.94 -7.31 6.30
N LEU A 76 -2.37 -6.10 6.14
CA LEU A 76 -1.88 -5.31 7.26
C LEU A 76 -3.01 -4.98 8.25
N GLU A 77 -4.16 -4.52 7.75
CA GLU A 77 -5.30 -4.20 8.59
C GLU A 77 -5.76 -5.42 9.38
N THR A 78 -5.80 -6.59 8.73
CA THR A 78 -6.15 -7.86 9.38
C THR A 78 -5.20 -8.16 10.54
N GLN A 79 -3.90 -8.02 10.32
CA GLN A 79 -2.89 -8.27 11.36
C GLN A 79 -2.98 -7.28 12.52
N LEU A 80 -3.31 -6.02 12.23
CA LEU A 80 -3.50 -5.00 13.27
C LEU A 80 -4.76 -5.26 14.10
N ILE A 81 -5.83 -5.73 13.48
CA ILE A 81 -7.05 -6.13 14.20
C ILE A 81 -6.75 -7.31 15.12
N ILE A 82 -6.00 -8.31 14.64
CA ILE A 82 -5.55 -9.42 15.47
C ILE A 82 -4.75 -8.90 16.68
N SER A 83 -3.85 -7.97 16.44
CA SER A 83 -3.01 -7.37 17.50
C SER A 83 -3.85 -6.70 18.58
N ARG A 84 -4.90 -5.97 18.19
CA ARG A 84 -5.84 -5.37 19.14
C ARG A 84 -6.58 -6.45 19.92
N ASN A 85 -7.04 -7.51 19.23
CA ASN A 85 -7.82 -8.59 19.85
C ASN A 85 -7.05 -9.33 20.94
N ILE A 86 -5.71 -9.40 20.79
CA ILE A 86 -4.84 -10.05 21.80
C ILE A 86 -4.16 -9.02 22.73
N ASN A 87 -4.66 -7.79 22.73
CA ASN A 87 -4.25 -6.71 23.63
C ASN A 87 -2.82 -6.20 23.46
N TYR A 88 -2.24 -6.34 22.25
CA TYR A 88 -0.96 -5.72 21.93
C TYR A 88 -1.11 -4.28 21.43
N LEU A 89 -2.33 -3.91 21.06
CA LEU A 89 -2.65 -2.64 20.44
C LEU A 89 -3.95 -2.09 21.01
N SER A 90 -3.99 -0.79 21.34
CA SER A 90 -5.22 -0.16 21.83
C SER A 90 -6.22 0.07 20.70
N ASN A 91 -7.50 0.24 21.05
CA ASN A 91 -8.53 0.62 20.07
C ASN A 91 -8.21 1.96 19.42
N ASP A 92 -7.70 2.93 20.16
CA ASP A 92 -7.38 4.26 19.63
C ASP A 92 -6.26 4.17 18.59
N THR A 93 -5.21 3.42 18.88
CA THR A 93 -4.11 3.23 17.94
C THR A 93 -4.57 2.47 16.70
N LEU A 94 -5.38 1.43 16.87
CA LEU A 94 -5.95 0.71 15.73
C LEU A 94 -6.78 1.65 14.84
N ASN A 95 -7.60 2.51 15.43
CA ASN A 95 -8.44 3.44 14.68
C ASN A 95 -7.59 4.42 13.87
N GLU A 96 -6.48 4.91 14.43
CA GLU A 96 -5.55 5.79 13.72
C GLU A 96 -4.97 5.08 12.48
N PHE A 97 -4.53 3.84 12.63
CA PHE A 97 -4.00 3.06 11.50
C PHE A 97 -5.08 2.73 10.48
N THR A 98 -6.28 2.40 10.93
CA THR A 98 -7.40 2.10 10.02
C THR A 98 -7.71 3.31 9.14
N GLU A 99 -7.67 4.52 9.70
CA GLU A 99 -7.89 5.75 8.94
C GLU A 99 -6.78 5.97 7.91
N GLN A 100 -5.51 5.77 8.29
CA GLN A 100 -4.37 5.90 7.37
C GLN A 100 -4.46 4.88 6.24
N ILE A 101 -4.81 3.64 6.56
CA ILE A 101 -4.97 2.57 5.58
C ILE A 101 -6.13 2.87 4.62
N ALA A 102 -7.26 3.32 5.14
CA ALA A 102 -8.41 3.69 4.30
C ALA A 102 -8.07 4.80 3.31
N GLU A 103 -7.30 5.79 3.74
CA GLU A 103 -6.83 6.85 2.85
C GLU A 103 -5.95 6.30 1.73
N LEU A 104 -5.01 5.42 2.07
CA LEU A 104 -4.16 4.78 1.08
C LEU A 104 -4.97 3.95 0.08
N GLN A 105 -5.98 3.23 0.56
CA GLN A 105 -6.84 2.43 -0.31
C GLN A 105 -7.60 3.31 -1.31
N LYS A 106 -8.11 4.46 -0.87
CA LYS A 106 -8.78 5.41 -1.75
C LYS A 106 -7.82 5.98 -2.79
N MET A 107 -6.62 6.37 -2.37
CA MET A 107 -5.60 6.91 -3.26
C MET A 107 -5.15 5.87 -4.28
N ASN A 108 -4.99 4.63 -3.85
CA ASN A 108 -4.60 3.52 -4.72
C ASN A 108 -5.66 3.27 -5.80
N PHE A 109 -6.92 3.19 -5.39
CA PHE A 109 -8.04 3.00 -6.31
C PHE A 109 -8.09 4.13 -7.35
N ALA A 110 -7.98 5.38 -6.91
CA ALA A 110 -8.02 6.53 -7.80
C ALA A 110 -6.85 6.53 -8.79
N LEU A 111 -5.66 6.19 -8.34
CA LEU A 111 -4.48 6.12 -9.19
C LEU A 111 -4.61 5.00 -10.22
N GLN A 112 -5.04 3.80 -9.81
CA GLN A 112 -5.28 2.70 -10.73
C GLN A 112 -6.30 3.08 -11.81
N SER A 113 -7.42 3.69 -11.40
CA SER A 113 -8.47 4.12 -12.33
C SER A 113 -7.94 5.11 -13.37
N ARG A 114 -7.12 6.05 -12.95
CA ARG A 114 -6.50 7.05 -13.81
C ARG A 114 -5.53 6.42 -14.81
N LEU A 115 -4.71 5.50 -14.35
CA LEU A 115 -3.75 4.78 -15.20
C LEU A 115 -4.48 3.88 -16.20
N ILE A 116 -5.51 3.16 -15.77
CA ILE A 116 -6.33 2.31 -16.64
C ILE A 116 -6.98 3.15 -17.74
N SER A 117 -7.57 4.29 -17.40
CA SER A 117 -8.15 5.19 -18.39
C SER A 117 -7.09 5.68 -19.38
N SER A 118 -5.89 6.02 -18.90
CA SER A 118 -4.80 6.49 -19.74
C SER A 118 -4.38 5.46 -20.78
N TYR A 119 -4.06 4.22 -20.38
CA TYR A 119 -3.61 3.23 -21.34
C TYR A 119 -4.76 2.70 -22.23
N SER A 120 -6.01 2.68 -21.74
CA SER A 120 -7.17 2.31 -22.55
C SER A 120 -7.42 3.34 -23.66
N ASN A 121 -7.29 4.63 -23.35
CA ASN A 121 -7.43 5.70 -24.34
C ASN A 121 -6.31 5.62 -25.40
N LYS A 122 -5.08 5.31 -25.02
CA LYS A 122 -3.97 5.12 -25.95
C LYS A 122 -4.24 3.96 -26.91
N ILE A 123 -4.74 2.84 -26.42
CA ILE A 123 -5.10 1.69 -27.25
C ILE A 123 -6.19 2.06 -28.23
N GLN A 124 -7.22 2.78 -27.81
CA GLN A 124 -8.32 3.21 -28.67
C GLN A 124 -7.83 4.15 -29.78
N SER A 125 -6.94 5.09 -29.43
CA SER A 125 -6.35 6.00 -30.41
C SER A 125 -5.58 5.26 -31.50
N VAL A 126 -4.79 4.25 -31.13
CA VAL A 126 -4.04 3.41 -32.09
C VAL A 126 -5.01 2.68 -33.01
N LYS A 127 -6.06 2.06 -32.49
CA LYS A 127 -7.07 1.37 -33.30
C LYS A 127 -7.76 2.31 -34.29
N ASN A 128 -8.05 3.54 -33.90
CA ASN A 128 -8.68 4.52 -34.76
C ASN A 128 -7.76 4.97 -35.89
N ILE A 129 -6.46 5.00 -35.67
CA ILE A 129 -5.46 5.34 -36.71
C ILE A 129 -5.34 4.21 -37.73
N GLU A 130 -5.38 2.95 -37.28
CA GLU A 130 -5.26 1.76 -38.13
C GLU A 130 -6.51 1.53 -39.02
N ASN A 131 -7.63 2.06 -38.64
CA ASN A 131 -8.87 1.99 -39.39
C ASN A 131 -9.00 3.18 -40.35
#